data_928f1a5dbc96fc0374e11a86aba537bf
#
_entry.id   928f1a5dbc96fc0374e11a86aba537bf
#
_cell.length_a   1.000
_cell.length_b   1.000
_cell.length_c   1.000
_cell.angle_alpha   90.00
_cell.angle_beta   90.00
_cell.angle_gamma   90.00
#
_symmetry.space_group_name_H-M   'P 1'
#
loop_
_entity.id
_entity.type
_entity.pdbx_description
1 polymer ?
#
loop_
_entity_poly.entity_id
_entity_poly.type
_entity_poly.pdbx_seq_one_letter_code
_entity_poly.pdbx_strand_id
1 'polypeptide(L)'
;SKEALLSGEIAAAPNISYKAAMSLKDSPEYTVLEGPGLSVTRLYFNFDEEAMAVKEIRQAMYHAVNLDEIVEKAYGGAGYPGSAGHVQPGTPWYNPDVRQYAYDVETAKKMLSEAGAADSNGDGILEYNGEEMSYTLTFTENDEKLAELLVSYMKAVGIELVPQSADDATVKAAISEGNFELAFNTNGSFGGDPVFLSRFATVGADGAPSVTGQGGTTWESEEYNRIYNESAVEQDDAKRHQQVNELQEIIAEELPCLTLYYKKAVAAYNNTIFDGFYYTPDGISIAVPFIMNKLVFVSGQWKAQ
;
A
#
# COMPACT_ATOMS: atom_id res chain seq x y z
N SER A 1 3.28 -25.49 2.52
CA SER A 1 2.13 -25.30 3.42
C SER A 1 2.51 -25.60 4.87
N LYS A 2 1.67 -25.20 5.82
CA LYS A 2 1.88 -25.51 7.25
C LYS A 2 1.94 -27.01 7.49
N GLU A 3 1.07 -27.76 6.87
CA GLU A 3 0.97 -29.22 6.99
C GLU A 3 2.27 -29.92 6.56
N ALA A 4 2.85 -29.50 5.43
CA ALA A 4 4.12 -30.04 4.93
C ALA A 4 5.30 -29.72 5.88
N LEU A 5 5.27 -28.54 6.52
CA LEU A 5 6.27 -28.17 7.52
C LEU A 5 6.13 -29.03 8.80
N LEU A 6 4.89 -29.24 9.28
CA LEU A 6 4.61 -30.04 10.47
C LEU A 6 4.89 -31.55 10.25
N SER A 7 4.66 -32.05 9.04
CA SER A 7 4.96 -33.44 8.69
C SER A 7 6.45 -33.71 8.45
N GLY A 8 7.28 -32.66 8.38
CA GLY A 8 8.70 -32.79 8.03
C GLY A 8 8.97 -33.03 6.54
N GLU A 9 7.94 -32.94 5.68
CA GLU A 9 8.10 -33.03 4.22
C GLU A 9 8.97 -31.87 3.68
N ILE A 10 8.85 -30.68 4.32
CA ILE A 10 9.70 -29.53 4.07
C ILE A 10 10.29 -29.01 5.38
N ALA A 11 11.54 -28.55 5.35
CA ALA A 11 12.19 -27.94 6.50
C ALA A 11 11.86 -26.46 6.67
N ALA A 12 11.40 -25.79 5.61
CA ALA A 12 11.11 -24.38 5.62
C ALA A 12 10.00 -24.01 4.62
N ALA A 13 9.16 -23.03 5.01
CA ALA A 13 8.04 -22.52 4.24
C ALA A 13 8.21 -21.01 4.03
N PRO A 14 8.70 -20.55 2.86
CA PRO A 14 9.00 -19.14 2.59
C PRO A 14 7.76 -18.26 2.48
N ASN A 15 6.65 -18.79 2.04
CA ASN A 15 5.39 -18.06 1.84
C ASN A 15 4.27 -18.80 2.59
N ILE A 16 4.34 -18.78 3.92
CA ILE A 16 3.29 -19.33 4.75
C ILE A 16 2.23 -18.23 5.01
N SER A 17 0.95 -18.59 5.12
CA SER A 17 -0.06 -17.61 5.49
C SER A 17 0.20 -17.06 6.90
N TYR A 18 -0.09 -15.79 7.12
CA TYR A 18 0.13 -15.14 8.42
C TYR A 18 -0.51 -15.93 9.57
N LYS A 19 -1.78 -16.30 9.43
CA LYS A 19 -2.50 -17.13 10.41
C LYS A 19 -1.79 -18.47 10.71
N ALA A 20 -1.27 -19.13 9.68
CA ALA A 20 -0.55 -20.39 9.85
C ALA A 20 0.80 -20.19 10.55
N ALA A 21 1.54 -19.12 10.21
CA ALA A 21 2.80 -18.78 10.87
C ALA A 21 2.58 -18.44 12.34
N MET A 22 1.59 -17.58 12.65
CA MET A 22 1.30 -17.20 14.04
C MET A 22 0.94 -18.41 14.92
N SER A 23 0.33 -19.45 14.35
CA SER A 23 0.06 -20.68 15.09
C SER A 23 1.32 -21.52 15.41
N LEU A 24 2.47 -21.16 14.85
CA LEU A 24 3.77 -21.80 15.12
C LEU A 24 4.68 -20.95 16.02
N LYS A 25 4.30 -19.68 16.26
CA LYS A 25 5.18 -18.70 16.91
C LYS A 25 5.62 -19.09 18.32
N ASP A 26 4.76 -19.78 19.06
CA ASP A 26 5.03 -20.21 20.43
C ASP A 26 5.67 -21.61 20.51
N SER A 27 5.87 -22.28 19.38
CA SER A 27 6.49 -23.60 19.35
C SER A 27 8.02 -23.47 19.33
N PRO A 28 8.74 -24.14 20.24
CA PRO A 28 10.21 -24.03 20.32
C PRO A 28 10.93 -24.66 19.11
N GLU A 29 10.26 -25.51 18.34
CA GLU A 29 10.82 -26.22 17.18
C GLU A 29 10.74 -25.38 15.89
N TYR A 30 9.98 -24.29 15.90
CA TYR A 30 9.79 -23.45 14.72
C TYR A 30 10.21 -22.01 14.97
N THR A 31 10.87 -21.43 13.99
CA THR A 31 11.15 -20.00 13.96
C THR A 31 10.27 -19.35 12.90
N VAL A 32 9.56 -18.30 13.30
CA VAL A 32 8.75 -17.47 12.40
C VAL A 32 9.50 -16.17 12.14
N LEU A 33 9.69 -15.84 10.87
CA LEU A 33 10.27 -14.58 10.41
C LEU A 33 9.17 -13.72 9.81
N GLU A 34 9.10 -12.48 10.24
CA GLU A 34 8.17 -11.46 9.76
C GLU A 34 8.95 -10.23 9.31
N GLY A 35 8.45 -9.57 8.28
CA GLY A 35 9.03 -8.30 7.82
C GLY A 35 8.16 -7.61 6.77
N PRO A 36 8.60 -6.43 6.31
CA PRO A 36 7.95 -5.74 5.21
C PRO A 36 7.83 -6.65 3.98
N GLY A 37 6.64 -6.69 3.38
CA GLY A 37 6.41 -7.41 2.13
C GLY A 37 6.61 -6.52 0.91
N LEU A 38 6.33 -7.07 -0.27
CA LEU A 38 6.45 -6.38 -1.56
C LEU A 38 5.14 -5.81 -2.08
N SER A 39 4.06 -5.93 -1.32
CA SER A 39 2.74 -5.59 -1.83
C SER A 39 2.13 -4.43 -1.07
N VAL A 40 1.52 -3.52 -1.82
CA VAL A 40 0.78 -2.38 -1.30
C VAL A 40 -0.64 -2.38 -1.88
N THR A 41 -1.61 -2.09 -1.03
CA THR A 41 -3.00 -1.85 -1.43
C THR A 41 -3.26 -0.35 -1.42
N ARG A 42 -3.81 0.18 -2.52
CA ARG A 42 -4.08 1.59 -2.73
C ARG A 42 -5.51 1.81 -3.18
N LEU A 43 -6.14 2.87 -2.66
CA LEU A 43 -7.34 3.44 -3.23
C LEU A 43 -6.93 4.51 -4.25
N TYR A 44 -7.38 4.33 -5.48
CA TYR A 44 -7.16 5.22 -6.61
C TYR A 44 -8.34 6.16 -6.77
N PHE A 45 -8.06 7.38 -7.12
CA PHE A 45 -9.02 8.39 -7.51
C PHE A 45 -9.02 8.58 -9.03
N ASN A 46 -10.19 8.71 -9.61
CA ASN A 46 -10.30 9.26 -10.94
C ASN A 46 -10.33 10.79 -10.82
N PHE A 47 -9.33 11.46 -11.39
CA PHE A 47 -9.21 12.92 -11.30
C PHE A 47 -10.12 13.64 -12.30
N ASP A 48 -10.81 12.92 -13.19
CA ASP A 48 -11.88 13.46 -14.00
C ASP A 48 -13.15 13.70 -13.17
N GLU A 49 -13.26 13.08 -11.99
CA GLU A 49 -14.27 13.40 -10.99
C GLU A 49 -13.90 14.69 -10.28
N GLU A 50 -14.76 15.72 -10.41
CA GLU A 50 -14.45 17.10 -9.97
C GLU A 50 -14.05 17.18 -8.49
N ALA A 51 -14.77 16.48 -7.61
CA ALA A 51 -14.43 16.44 -6.18
C ALA A 51 -13.11 15.72 -5.92
N MET A 52 -12.76 14.68 -6.70
CA MET A 52 -11.50 13.95 -6.53
C MET A 52 -10.28 14.74 -7.01
N ALA A 53 -10.47 15.75 -7.87
CA ALA A 53 -9.41 16.68 -8.25
C ALA A 53 -9.02 17.64 -7.11
N VAL A 54 -9.88 17.82 -6.09
CA VAL A 54 -9.65 18.71 -4.94
C VAL A 54 -8.83 18.00 -3.87
N LYS A 55 -7.63 18.48 -3.63
CA LYS A 55 -6.67 17.89 -2.67
C LYS A 55 -7.26 17.79 -1.26
N GLU A 56 -7.91 18.83 -0.78
CA GLU A 56 -8.49 18.92 0.55
C GLU A 56 -9.59 17.86 0.77
N ILE A 57 -10.33 17.50 -0.28
CA ILE A 57 -11.31 16.41 -0.24
C ILE A 57 -10.59 15.06 -0.09
N ARG A 58 -9.53 14.80 -0.86
CA ARG A 58 -8.76 13.55 -0.73
C ARG A 58 -8.08 13.45 0.64
N GLN A 59 -7.59 14.56 1.18
CA GLN A 59 -7.03 14.63 2.54
C GLN A 59 -8.10 14.34 3.60
N ALA A 60 -9.31 14.89 3.44
CA ALA A 60 -10.44 14.61 4.32
C ALA A 60 -10.83 13.12 4.26
N MET A 61 -10.90 12.54 3.06
CA MET A 61 -11.16 11.10 2.90
C MET A 61 -10.11 10.26 3.61
N TYR A 62 -8.83 10.66 3.61
CA TYR A 62 -7.79 9.90 4.33
C TYR A 62 -7.97 9.99 5.85
N HIS A 63 -8.37 11.15 6.39
CA HIS A 63 -8.74 11.27 7.81
C HIS A 63 -9.95 10.41 8.20
N ALA A 64 -10.84 10.10 7.25
CA ALA A 64 -12.00 9.24 7.51
C ALA A 64 -11.62 7.75 7.57
N VAL A 65 -10.42 7.34 7.13
CA VAL A 65 -10.02 5.93 7.03
C VAL A 65 -9.22 5.49 8.27
N ASN A 66 -9.71 4.45 8.94
CA ASN A 66 -8.97 3.82 10.04
C ASN A 66 -8.05 2.71 9.50
N LEU A 67 -6.79 3.07 9.26
CA LEU A 67 -5.79 2.16 8.69
C LEU A 67 -5.45 0.97 9.61
N ASP A 68 -5.43 1.18 10.93
CA ASP A 68 -5.19 0.09 11.90
C ASP A 68 -6.33 -0.92 11.88
N GLU A 69 -7.58 -0.43 11.79
CA GLU A 69 -8.75 -1.29 11.68
C GLU A 69 -8.76 -2.08 10.37
N ILE A 70 -8.31 -1.50 9.26
CA ILE A 70 -8.12 -2.22 8.00
C ILE A 70 -7.15 -3.39 8.18
N VAL A 71 -5.98 -3.15 8.79
CA VAL A 71 -4.99 -4.21 9.04
C VAL A 71 -5.59 -5.33 9.88
N GLU A 72 -6.31 -4.98 10.94
CA GLU A 72 -6.86 -5.97 11.87
C GLU A 72 -8.06 -6.71 11.27
N LYS A 73 -9.07 -5.98 10.76
CA LYS A 73 -10.35 -6.58 10.36
C LYS A 73 -10.35 -7.16 8.94
N ALA A 74 -9.72 -6.48 7.97
CA ALA A 74 -9.67 -7.00 6.61
C ALA A 74 -8.59 -8.07 6.45
N TYR A 75 -7.43 -7.90 7.11
CA TYR A 75 -6.25 -8.73 6.88
C TYR A 75 -5.78 -9.52 8.11
N GLY A 76 -6.48 -9.47 9.24
CA GLY A 76 -6.20 -10.26 10.44
C GLY A 76 -4.80 -10.02 11.02
N GLY A 77 -4.30 -8.79 10.99
CA GLY A 77 -2.98 -8.39 11.47
C GLY A 77 -1.84 -8.70 10.50
N ALA A 78 -2.13 -9.19 9.29
CA ALA A 78 -1.12 -9.66 8.31
C ALA A 78 -0.41 -8.52 7.57
N GLY A 79 -0.30 -7.33 8.12
CA GLY A 79 0.30 -6.20 7.45
C GLY A 79 0.69 -5.04 8.34
N TYR A 80 0.97 -3.94 7.68
CA TYR A 80 1.25 -2.64 8.28
C TYR A 80 0.27 -1.61 7.72
N PRO A 81 -0.14 -0.62 8.52
CA PRO A 81 -0.93 0.51 8.04
C PRO A 81 -0.22 1.23 6.90
N GLY A 82 -1.01 1.80 5.99
CA GLY A 82 -0.49 2.63 4.91
C GLY A 82 0.23 3.87 5.42
N SER A 83 1.15 4.40 4.61
CA SER A 83 1.81 5.69 4.84
C SER A 83 1.42 6.66 3.74
N ALA A 84 1.12 7.91 4.10
CA ALA A 84 0.74 8.93 3.14
C ALA A 84 1.84 9.21 2.10
N GLY A 85 3.12 9.07 2.48
CA GLY A 85 4.25 9.17 1.56
C GLY A 85 4.49 7.94 0.68
N HIS A 86 3.59 6.95 0.73
CA HIS A 86 3.60 5.76 -0.12
C HIS A 86 4.74 4.77 0.13
N VAL A 87 5.80 5.13 0.79
CA VAL A 87 6.91 4.21 1.12
C VAL A 87 6.62 3.49 2.42
N GLN A 88 6.88 2.18 2.43
CA GLN A 88 6.57 1.33 3.57
C GLN A 88 7.47 1.62 4.77
N PRO A 89 6.90 1.82 5.97
CA PRO A 89 7.66 1.92 7.21
C PRO A 89 8.59 0.70 7.42
N GLY A 90 9.79 0.96 7.92
CA GLY A 90 10.79 -0.09 8.16
C GLY A 90 11.61 -0.49 6.94
N THR A 91 11.47 0.22 5.82
CA THR A 91 12.35 0.09 4.64
C THR A 91 13.39 1.22 4.59
N PRO A 92 14.53 1.04 3.91
CA PRO A 92 15.63 2.03 3.90
C PRO A 92 15.25 3.42 3.37
N TRP A 93 14.27 3.49 2.48
CA TRP A 93 13.84 4.73 1.81
C TRP A 93 12.64 5.41 2.47
N TYR A 94 12.17 4.88 3.60
CA TYR A 94 11.02 5.46 4.31
C TYR A 94 11.38 6.80 4.95
N ASN A 95 10.60 7.83 4.65
CA ASN A 95 10.69 9.13 5.31
C ASN A 95 9.67 9.17 6.46
N PRO A 96 10.11 9.15 7.74
CA PRO A 96 9.21 9.20 8.89
C PRO A 96 8.59 10.60 9.10
N ASP A 97 9.15 11.63 8.48
CA ASP A 97 8.78 13.03 8.72
C ASP A 97 7.65 13.50 7.78
N VAL A 98 7.20 12.66 6.83
CA VAL A 98 6.07 13.02 5.97
C VAL A 98 4.79 13.21 6.78
N ARG A 99 3.96 14.14 6.34
CA ARG A 99 2.62 14.34 6.92
C ARG A 99 1.85 13.02 6.92
N GLN A 100 1.26 12.69 8.07
CA GLN A 100 0.36 11.56 8.23
C GLN A 100 -1.05 12.07 8.56
N TYR A 101 -2.06 11.28 8.22
CA TYR A 101 -3.46 11.60 8.41
C TYR A 101 -4.05 10.67 9.47
N ALA A 102 -4.10 11.14 10.73
CA ALA A 102 -4.71 10.38 11.81
C ALA A 102 -6.22 10.19 11.54
N TYR A 103 -6.73 9.01 11.86
CA TYR A 103 -8.17 8.74 11.79
C TYR A 103 -8.95 9.71 12.69
N ASP A 104 -9.73 10.57 12.08
CA ASP A 104 -10.54 11.60 12.75
C ASP A 104 -11.72 12.00 11.87
N VAL A 105 -12.88 11.43 12.15
CA VAL A 105 -14.12 11.67 11.41
C VAL A 105 -14.58 13.13 11.49
N GLU A 106 -14.38 13.78 12.64
CA GLU A 106 -14.81 15.16 12.80
C GLU A 106 -13.89 16.13 12.03
N THR A 107 -12.59 15.88 12.02
CA THR A 107 -11.66 16.59 11.15
C THR A 107 -12.00 16.37 9.68
N ALA A 108 -12.31 15.14 9.26
CA ALA A 108 -12.71 14.85 7.88
C ALA A 108 -13.97 15.63 7.47
N LYS A 109 -15.03 15.61 8.28
CA LYS A 109 -16.28 16.35 8.02
C LYS A 109 -16.04 17.86 7.93
N LYS A 110 -15.22 18.40 8.83
CA LYS A 110 -14.86 19.81 8.81
C LYS A 110 -14.14 20.19 7.51
N MET A 111 -13.15 19.39 7.11
CA MET A 111 -12.39 19.63 5.88
C MET A 111 -13.29 19.54 4.62
N LEU A 112 -14.20 18.57 4.55
CA LEU A 112 -15.16 18.46 3.45
C LEU A 112 -16.05 19.70 3.37
N SER A 113 -16.56 20.18 4.51
CA SER A 113 -17.36 21.40 4.56
C SER A 113 -16.56 22.65 4.16
N GLU A 114 -15.30 22.76 4.60
CA GLU A 114 -14.40 23.87 4.23
C GLU A 114 -14.02 23.83 2.73
N ALA A 115 -13.98 22.63 2.13
CA ALA A 115 -13.78 22.46 0.70
C ALA A 115 -15.04 22.75 -0.14
N GLY A 116 -16.18 23.00 0.52
CA GLY A 116 -17.45 23.36 -0.15
C GLY A 116 -18.41 22.22 -0.34
N ALA A 117 -18.16 21.03 0.22
CA ALA A 117 -19.10 19.93 0.19
C ALA A 117 -20.18 20.11 1.28
N ALA A 118 -21.46 19.90 0.93
CA ALA A 118 -22.58 20.07 1.85
C ALA A 118 -23.75 19.15 1.47
N ASP A 119 -24.46 18.61 2.45
CA ASP A 119 -25.73 17.92 2.24
C ASP A 119 -26.84 19.00 2.12
N SER A 120 -27.17 19.36 0.89
CA SER A 120 -28.12 20.44 0.60
C SER A 120 -29.57 19.95 0.47
N ASN A 121 -29.78 18.66 0.23
CA ASN A 121 -31.08 18.04 0.06
C ASN A 121 -31.57 17.29 1.33
N GLY A 122 -30.66 16.99 2.27
CA GLY A 122 -30.97 16.37 3.57
C GLY A 122 -31.07 14.85 3.52
N ASP A 123 -30.46 14.18 2.53
CA ASP A 123 -30.50 12.73 2.38
C ASP A 123 -29.30 12.01 3.07
N GLY A 124 -28.32 12.79 3.51
CA GLY A 124 -27.13 12.31 4.21
C GLY A 124 -25.93 12.06 3.29
N ILE A 125 -26.05 12.36 2.00
CA ILE A 125 -24.95 12.38 1.04
C ILE A 125 -24.57 13.85 0.78
N LEU A 126 -23.28 14.14 0.75
CA LEU A 126 -22.80 15.47 0.44
C LEU A 126 -22.86 15.72 -1.07
N GLU A 127 -23.14 16.95 -1.46
CA GLU A 127 -22.94 17.43 -2.82
C GLU A 127 -21.70 18.32 -2.89
N TYR A 128 -20.99 18.23 -4.01
CA TYR A 128 -19.92 19.13 -4.39
C TYR A 128 -20.23 19.74 -5.76
N ASN A 129 -20.30 21.07 -5.84
CA ASN A 129 -20.72 21.81 -7.04
C ASN A 129 -22.08 21.38 -7.62
N GLY A 130 -22.96 20.85 -6.77
CA GLY A 130 -24.32 20.40 -7.15
C GLY A 130 -24.43 18.95 -7.60
N GLU A 131 -23.33 18.20 -7.60
CA GLU A 131 -23.29 16.78 -7.89
C GLU A 131 -23.12 15.98 -6.60
N GLU A 132 -23.87 14.90 -6.43
CA GLU A 132 -23.76 14.01 -5.26
C GLU A 132 -22.39 13.34 -5.20
N MET A 133 -21.79 13.31 -4.01
CA MET A 133 -20.54 12.58 -3.74
C MET A 133 -20.86 11.09 -3.57
N SER A 134 -21.36 10.47 -4.64
CA SER A 134 -21.71 9.05 -4.72
C SER A 134 -20.90 8.42 -5.85
N TYR A 135 -20.05 7.43 -5.52
CA TYR A 135 -19.07 6.87 -6.44
C TYR A 135 -19.11 5.35 -6.45
N THR A 136 -18.97 4.77 -7.64
CA THR A 136 -18.71 3.33 -7.78
C THR A 136 -17.32 3.01 -7.25
N LEU A 137 -17.24 2.05 -6.33
CA LEU A 137 -15.99 1.51 -5.81
C LEU A 137 -15.69 0.17 -6.48
N THR A 138 -14.74 0.16 -7.41
CA THR A 138 -14.31 -1.03 -8.15
C THR A 138 -13.16 -1.74 -7.42
N PHE A 139 -13.30 -3.05 -7.19
CA PHE A 139 -12.29 -3.84 -6.45
C PHE A 139 -12.31 -5.32 -6.83
N THR A 140 -11.28 -6.07 -6.39
CA THR A 140 -11.18 -7.51 -6.65
C THR A 140 -12.04 -8.31 -5.67
N GLU A 141 -12.65 -9.40 -6.13
CA GLU A 141 -13.54 -10.29 -5.34
C GLU A 141 -12.91 -10.76 -4.01
N ASN A 142 -11.58 -10.80 -3.92
CA ASN A 142 -10.88 -11.24 -2.70
C ASN A 142 -10.81 -10.16 -1.60
N ASP A 143 -11.20 -8.94 -1.90
CA ASP A 143 -11.03 -7.77 -1.03
C ASP A 143 -12.36 -7.20 -0.50
N GLU A 144 -13.43 -8.01 -0.48
CA GLU A 144 -14.78 -7.60 -0.04
C GLU A 144 -14.78 -6.95 1.35
N LYS A 145 -14.02 -7.51 2.32
CA LYS A 145 -13.96 -6.93 3.67
C LYS A 145 -13.35 -5.53 3.70
N LEU A 146 -12.36 -5.27 2.85
CA LEU A 146 -11.79 -3.92 2.73
C LEU A 146 -12.82 -2.98 2.10
N ALA A 147 -13.54 -3.43 1.08
CA ALA A 147 -14.60 -2.64 0.45
C ALA A 147 -15.70 -2.27 1.46
N GLU A 148 -16.19 -3.23 2.26
CA GLU A 148 -17.17 -2.98 3.33
C GLU A 148 -16.68 -1.93 4.33
N LEU A 149 -15.41 -1.97 4.75
CA LEU A 149 -14.84 -0.98 5.65
C LEU A 149 -14.78 0.41 4.99
N LEU A 150 -14.31 0.50 3.74
CA LEU A 150 -14.25 1.77 3.01
C LEU A 150 -15.64 2.39 2.82
N VAL A 151 -16.65 1.58 2.45
CA VAL A 151 -18.04 2.01 2.38
C VAL A 151 -18.52 2.59 3.72
N SER A 152 -18.21 1.90 4.81
CA SER A 152 -18.58 2.36 6.16
C SER A 152 -17.89 3.66 6.55
N TYR A 153 -16.60 3.80 6.26
CA TYR A 153 -15.84 5.00 6.58
C TYR A 153 -16.31 6.22 5.77
N MET A 154 -16.51 6.06 4.49
CA MET A 154 -16.97 7.15 3.62
C MET A 154 -18.39 7.58 3.96
N LYS A 155 -19.29 6.63 4.25
CA LYS A 155 -20.64 6.92 4.73
C LYS A 155 -20.64 7.75 6.00
N ALA A 156 -19.71 7.51 6.92
CA ALA A 156 -19.62 8.26 8.18
C ALA A 156 -19.32 9.75 7.98
N VAL A 157 -18.81 10.14 6.81
CA VAL A 157 -18.48 11.51 6.44
C VAL A 157 -19.37 12.08 5.32
N GLY A 158 -20.44 11.35 4.94
CA GLY A 158 -21.41 11.79 3.95
C GLY A 158 -21.01 11.51 2.50
N ILE A 159 -20.06 10.60 2.26
CA ILE A 159 -19.70 10.15 0.91
C ILE A 159 -20.25 8.74 0.71
N GLU A 160 -21.00 8.52 -0.36
CA GLU A 160 -21.51 7.21 -0.72
C GLU A 160 -20.52 6.45 -1.60
N LEU A 161 -20.25 5.18 -1.27
CA LEU A 161 -19.53 4.26 -2.14
C LEU A 161 -20.45 3.09 -2.50
N VAL A 162 -20.62 2.87 -3.80
CA VAL A 162 -21.39 1.75 -4.36
C VAL A 162 -20.41 0.63 -4.75
N PRO A 163 -20.32 -0.47 -3.99
CA PRO A 163 -19.31 -1.49 -4.21
C PRO A 163 -19.59 -2.28 -5.50
N GLN A 164 -18.54 -2.46 -6.32
CA GLN A 164 -18.56 -3.25 -7.54
C GLN A 164 -17.35 -4.18 -7.58
N SER A 165 -17.57 -5.45 -7.28
CA SER A 165 -16.51 -6.46 -7.37
C SER A 165 -16.35 -6.99 -8.79
N ALA A 166 -15.11 -7.28 -9.18
CA ALA A 166 -14.77 -7.91 -10.45
C ALA A 166 -13.53 -8.82 -10.30
N ASP A 167 -13.20 -9.59 -11.33
CA ASP A 167 -11.96 -10.32 -11.36
C ASP A 167 -10.73 -9.38 -11.46
N ASP A 168 -9.56 -9.88 -11.05
CA ASP A 168 -8.32 -9.09 -10.98
C ASP A 168 -7.91 -8.48 -12.33
N ALA A 169 -8.15 -9.16 -13.45
CA ALA A 169 -7.81 -8.65 -14.77
C ALA A 169 -8.72 -7.47 -15.16
N THR A 170 -10.00 -7.58 -14.88
CA THR A 170 -10.99 -6.53 -15.12
C THR A 170 -10.70 -5.28 -14.28
N VAL A 171 -10.40 -5.44 -12.98
CA VAL A 171 -10.04 -4.31 -12.11
C VAL A 171 -8.76 -3.62 -12.59
N LYS A 172 -7.74 -4.38 -12.96
CA LYS A 172 -6.49 -3.82 -13.49
C LYS A 172 -6.69 -3.10 -14.81
N ALA A 173 -7.51 -3.63 -15.70
CA ALA A 173 -7.85 -2.97 -16.96
C ALA A 173 -8.58 -1.65 -16.70
N ALA A 174 -9.62 -1.66 -15.84
CA ALA A 174 -10.35 -0.44 -15.46
C ALA A 174 -9.41 0.65 -14.92
N ILE A 175 -8.50 0.28 -14.00
CA ILE A 175 -7.53 1.23 -13.43
C ILE A 175 -6.56 1.75 -14.51
N SER A 176 -6.02 0.89 -15.37
CA SER A 176 -5.05 1.28 -16.38
C SER A 176 -5.64 2.14 -17.51
N GLU A 177 -6.93 1.96 -17.79
CA GLU A 177 -7.67 2.67 -18.84
C GLU A 177 -8.38 3.93 -18.32
N GLY A 178 -8.39 4.15 -16.98
CA GLY A 178 -9.13 5.25 -16.36
C GLY A 178 -10.65 5.03 -16.32
N ASN A 179 -11.12 3.81 -16.54
CA ASN A 179 -12.54 3.46 -16.58
C ASN A 179 -13.06 3.09 -15.17
N PHE A 180 -12.96 3.97 -14.22
CA PHE A 180 -13.43 3.83 -12.85
C PHE A 180 -13.68 5.20 -12.23
N GLU A 181 -14.50 5.29 -11.19
CA GLU A 181 -14.64 6.51 -10.36
C GLU A 181 -13.71 6.42 -9.16
N LEU A 182 -13.85 5.39 -8.34
CA LEU A 182 -12.90 4.98 -7.32
C LEU A 182 -12.57 3.50 -7.50
N ALA A 183 -11.31 3.13 -7.31
CA ALA A 183 -10.91 1.74 -7.40
C ALA A 183 -9.81 1.42 -6.41
N PHE A 184 -9.72 0.17 -5.95
CA PHE A 184 -8.55 -0.28 -5.23
C PHE A 184 -8.09 -1.67 -5.66
N ASN A 185 -6.80 -1.88 -5.59
CA ASN A 185 -6.20 -3.21 -5.76
C ASN A 185 -4.87 -3.31 -5.00
N THR A 186 -4.38 -4.53 -4.92
CA THR A 186 -3.07 -4.84 -4.35
C THR A 186 -2.05 -5.03 -5.45
N ASN A 187 -0.97 -4.26 -5.39
CA ASN A 187 0.13 -4.34 -6.34
C ASN A 187 1.41 -4.82 -5.65
N GLY A 188 2.23 -5.60 -6.39
CA GLY A 188 3.56 -5.98 -5.99
C GLY A 188 4.64 -4.97 -6.42
N SER A 189 5.89 -5.36 -6.22
CA SER A 189 7.10 -4.65 -6.66
C SER A 189 7.53 -3.46 -5.80
N PHE A 190 7.25 -3.51 -4.50
CA PHE A 190 7.92 -2.67 -3.52
C PHE A 190 9.29 -3.29 -3.18
N GLY A 191 10.27 -3.10 -4.06
CA GLY A 191 11.65 -3.56 -3.83
C GLY A 191 12.46 -2.61 -2.97
N GLY A 192 13.71 -2.96 -2.70
CA GLY A 192 14.64 -2.12 -1.95
C GLY A 192 15.11 -0.85 -2.66
N ASP A 193 14.79 -0.67 -3.94
CA ASP A 193 15.09 0.54 -4.69
C ASP A 193 13.82 1.39 -4.84
N PRO A 194 13.89 2.73 -4.71
CA PRO A 194 12.75 3.63 -4.79
C PRO A 194 12.17 3.79 -6.21
N VAL A 195 12.65 3.01 -7.19
CA VAL A 195 12.13 3.02 -8.57
C VAL A 195 10.60 2.85 -8.66
N PHE A 196 9.96 2.22 -7.66
CA PHE A 196 8.52 2.10 -7.61
C PHE A 196 7.79 3.46 -7.51
N LEU A 197 8.48 4.53 -7.13
CA LEU A 197 7.96 5.90 -7.13
C LEU A 197 7.75 6.44 -8.57
N SER A 198 8.32 5.77 -9.58
CA SER A 198 8.01 6.05 -11.00
C SER A 198 6.52 5.99 -11.33
N ARG A 199 5.74 5.31 -10.50
CA ARG A 199 4.29 5.17 -10.69
C ARG A 199 3.53 6.50 -10.64
N PHE A 200 4.12 7.52 -10.04
CA PHE A 200 3.54 8.86 -9.97
C PHE A 200 4.19 9.84 -10.96
N ALA A 201 5.25 9.42 -11.66
CA ALA A 201 5.88 10.24 -12.69
C ALA A 201 5.18 10.00 -14.04
N THR A 202 4.67 11.08 -14.65
CA THR A 202 3.94 11.04 -15.91
C THR A 202 4.80 11.40 -17.12
N VAL A 203 5.96 12.02 -16.88
CA VAL A 203 6.88 12.45 -17.92
C VAL A 203 8.30 11.95 -17.61
N GLY A 204 8.93 11.28 -18.57
CA GLY A 204 10.31 10.83 -18.45
C GLY A 204 11.34 11.96 -18.58
N ALA A 205 12.60 11.63 -18.32
CA ALA A 205 13.72 12.61 -18.37
C ALA A 205 13.93 13.22 -19.78
N ASP A 206 13.47 12.57 -20.82
CA ASP A 206 13.49 13.04 -22.22
C ASP A 206 12.29 13.91 -22.60
N GLY A 207 11.39 14.18 -21.64
CA GLY A 207 10.15 14.92 -21.86
C GLY A 207 9.04 14.11 -22.55
N ALA A 208 9.26 12.83 -22.81
CA ALA A 208 8.24 11.95 -23.35
C ALA A 208 7.30 11.45 -22.24
N PRO A 209 6.01 11.14 -22.56
CA PRO A 209 5.11 10.52 -21.60
C PRO A 209 5.71 9.24 -21.02
N SER A 210 5.71 9.13 -19.68
CA SER A 210 6.20 7.94 -19.00
C SER A 210 5.16 6.81 -19.10
N VAL A 211 5.57 5.67 -19.60
CA VAL A 211 4.73 4.45 -19.64
C VAL A 211 4.52 3.82 -18.25
N THR A 212 5.28 4.26 -17.25
CA THR A 212 5.23 3.72 -15.90
C THR A 212 4.44 4.58 -14.91
N GLY A 213 4.17 5.86 -15.27
CA GLY A 213 3.58 6.85 -14.39
C GLY A 213 2.10 6.67 -14.07
N GLN A 214 1.49 5.63 -14.53
CA GLN A 214 0.05 5.56 -14.50
C GLN A 214 -0.55 5.10 -13.15
N GLY A 215 0.06 4.64 -12.21
CA GLY A 215 -0.54 4.23 -10.92
C GLY A 215 -2.09 4.14 -10.82
N GLY A 216 -2.79 4.22 -11.95
CA GLY A 216 -4.25 4.27 -12.05
C GLY A 216 -4.87 5.65 -11.77
N THR A 217 -4.09 6.70 -11.82
CA THR A 217 -4.53 8.09 -11.60
C THR A 217 -4.07 9.00 -12.74
N THR A 218 -4.84 10.05 -13.01
CA THR A 218 -4.48 11.12 -13.96
C THR A 218 -3.78 12.31 -13.28
N TRP A 219 -3.37 12.14 -12.02
CA TRP A 219 -2.62 13.17 -11.30
C TRP A 219 -1.29 13.47 -11.99
N GLU A 220 -0.98 14.75 -12.14
CA GLU A 220 0.24 15.25 -12.75
C GLU A 220 0.91 16.29 -11.89
N SER A 221 2.25 16.24 -11.80
CA SER A 221 3.06 17.24 -11.13
C SER A 221 4.40 17.43 -11.85
N GLU A 222 4.63 18.61 -12.38
CA GLU A 222 5.91 18.95 -13.02
C GLU A 222 7.07 18.85 -12.03
N GLU A 223 6.86 19.29 -10.80
CA GLU A 223 7.86 19.22 -9.72
C GLU A 223 8.20 17.77 -9.38
N TYR A 224 7.19 16.92 -9.22
CA TYR A 224 7.40 15.49 -8.98
C TYR A 224 8.19 14.85 -10.12
N ASN A 225 7.78 15.07 -11.37
CA ASN A 225 8.45 14.55 -12.55
C ASN A 225 9.93 14.95 -12.58
N ARG A 226 10.22 16.23 -12.32
CA ARG A 226 11.60 16.74 -12.28
C ARG A 226 12.43 16.03 -11.23
N ILE A 227 11.96 16.00 -9.97
CA ILE A 227 12.70 15.41 -8.85
C ILE A 227 12.89 13.90 -9.08
N TYR A 228 11.86 13.20 -9.55
CA TYR A 228 11.96 11.77 -9.83
C TYR A 228 13.03 11.48 -10.89
N ASN A 229 13.00 12.20 -12.02
CA ASN A 229 13.98 12.01 -13.09
C ASN A 229 15.41 12.35 -12.67
N GLU A 230 15.60 13.37 -11.85
CA GLU A 230 16.90 13.69 -11.25
C GLU A 230 17.38 12.58 -10.30
N SER A 231 16.49 12.07 -9.43
CA SER A 231 16.82 11.01 -8.46
C SER A 231 17.18 9.68 -9.10
N ALA A 232 16.58 9.39 -10.28
CA ALA A 232 16.81 8.15 -11.01
C ALA A 232 18.25 8.00 -11.53
N VAL A 233 18.95 9.10 -11.72
CA VAL A 233 20.35 9.14 -12.24
C VAL A 233 21.35 9.66 -11.23
N GLU A 234 20.91 10.05 -10.03
CA GLU A 234 21.78 10.58 -8.98
C GLU A 234 22.73 9.50 -8.46
N GLN A 235 24.01 9.85 -8.35
CA GLN A 235 25.09 8.96 -7.89
C GLN A 235 25.50 9.22 -6.44
N ASP A 236 25.18 10.39 -5.91
CA ASP A 236 25.40 10.72 -4.50
C ASP A 236 24.24 10.16 -3.66
N ASP A 237 24.53 9.18 -2.82
CA ASP A 237 23.51 8.48 -2.02
C ASP A 237 22.76 9.44 -1.09
N ALA A 238 23.43 10.41 -0.47
CA ALA A 238 22.80 11.35 0.45
C ALA A 238 21.84 12.28 -0.29
N LYS A 239 22.25 12.76 -1.46
CA LYS A 239 21.42 13.61 -2.32
C LYS A 239 20.22 12.82 -2.89
N ARG A 240 20.44 11.57 -3.31
CA ARG A 240 19.37 10.67 -3.77
C ARG A 240 18.35 10.43 -2.65
N HIS A 241 18.78 10.18 -1.43
CA HIS A 241 17.89 10.05 -0.27
C HIS A 241 17.06 11.32 -0.03
N GLN A 242 17.69 12.51 -0.12
CA GLN A 242 16.97 13.77 0.02
C GLN A 242 15.88 13.90 -1.06
N GLN A 243 16.20 13.65 -2.32
CA GLN A 243 15.24 13.70 -3.42
C GLN A 243 14.08 12.72 -3.24
N VAL A 244 14.38 11.49 -2.78
CA VAL A 244 13.35 10.49 -2.48
C VAL A 244 12.46 10.91 -1.30
N ASN A 245 13.01 11.62 -0.31
CA ASN A 245 12.22 12.20 0.78
C ASN A 245 11.29 13.30 0.26
N GLU A 246 11.79 14.19 -0.59
CA GLU A 246 10.98 15.25 -1.23
C GLU A 246 9.82 14.65 -2.06
N LEU A 247 10.06 13.57 -2.80
CA LEU A 247 9.01 12.85 -3.53
C LEU A 247 7.91 12.33 -2.59
N GLN A 248 8.29 11.78 -1.44
CA GLN A 248 7.34 11.29 -0.44
C GLN A 248 6.53 12.42 0.20
N GLU A 249 7.14 13.58 0.42
CA GLU A 249 6.47 14.78 0.94
C GLU A 249 5.41 15.28 -0.04
N ILE A 250 5.73 15.32 -1.34
CA ILE A 250 4.77 15.68 -2.39
C ILE A 250 3.61 14.68 -2.43
N ILE A 251 3.89 13.37 -2.40
CA ILE A 251 2.83 12.35 -2.41
C ILE A 251 1.95 12.49 -1.17
N ALA A 252 2.54 12.72 0.01
CA ALA A 252 1.79 12.87 1.25
C ALA A 252 0.92 14.12 1.26
N GLU A 253 1.37 15.22 0.66
CA GLU A 253 0.60 16.46 0.58
C GLU A 253 -0.49 16.38 -0.49
N GLU A 254 -0.17 15.87 -1.67
CA GLU A 254 -1.07 15.85 -2.82
C GLU A 254 -2.05 14.66 -2.82
N LEU A 255 -1.67 13.55 -2.17
CA LEU A 255 -2.43 12.30 -2.10
C LEU A 255 -2.98 11.85 -3.47
N PRO A 256 -2.12 11.53 -4.44
CA PRO A 256 -2.56 11.03 -5.75
C PRO A 256 -3.29 9.68 -5.63
N CYS A 257 -3.11 8.97 -4.53
CA CYS A 257 -3.89 7.82 -4.09
C CYS A 257 -3.84 7.72 -2.56
N LEU A 258 -4.74 6.96 -1.93
CA LEU A 258 -4.59 6.62 -0.52
C LEU A 258 -3.87 5.28 -0.39
N THR A 259 -2.72 5.27 0.25
CA THR A 259 -2.04 4.04 0.61
C THR A 259 -2.69 3.46 1.85
N LEU A 260 -3.34 2.29 1.70
CA LEU A 260 -4.17 1.72 2.75
C LEU A 260 -3.42 0.69 3.59
N TYR A 261 -2.58 -0.14 2.95
CA TYR A 261 -2.07 -1.33 3.58
C TYR A 261 -0.82 -1.85 2.88
N TYR A 262 0.14 -2.33 3.67
CA TYR A 262 1.30 -3.08 3.18
C TYR A 262 1.24 -4.50 3.73
N LYS A 263 1.34 -5.50 2.86
CA LYS A 263 1.33 -6.89 3.27
C LYS A 263 2.63 -7.25 3.99
N LYS A 264 2.53 -7.95 5.12
CA LYS A 264 3.69 -8.60 5.73
C LYS A 264 4.16 -9.76 4.89
N ALA A 265 5.46 -9.88 4.79
CA ALA A 265 6.08 -11.12 4.36
C ALA A 265 6.33 -12.00 5.57
N VAL A 266 5.97 -13.27 5.46
CA VAL A 266 6.07 -14.22 6.55
C VAL A 266 6.64 -15.53 6.06
N ALA A 267 7.63 -16.05 6.79
CA ALA A 267 8.22 -17.35 6.56
C ALA A 267 8.30 -18.12 7.89
N ALA A 268 8.32 -19.43 7.82
CA ALA A 268 8.55 -20.28 8.99
C ALA A 268 9.48 -21.44 8.62
N TYR A 269 10.31 -21.86 9.56
CA TYR A 269 11.20 -23.01 9.36
C TYR A 269 11.37 -23.82 10.65
N ASN A 270 11.71 -25.08 10.49
CA ASN A 270 12.04 -25.97 11.60
C ASN A 270 13.51 -25.72 12.03
N ASN A 271 13.68 -25.08 13.19
CA ASN A 271 14.99 -24.71 13.73
C ASN A 271 15.75 -25.90 14.33
N THR A 272 15.12 -27.06 14.46
CA THR A 272 15.80 -28.30 14.90
C THR A 272 16.60 -28.95 13.77
N ILE A 273 16.31 -28.63 12.51
CA ILE A 273 17.02 -29.14 11.32
C ILE A 273 18.14 -28.17 10.93
N PHE A 274 17.78 -26.89 10.77
CA PHE A 274 18.71 -25.83 10.41
C PHE A 274 18.31 -24.56 11.14
N ASP A 275 19.27 -23.81 11.64
CA ASP A 275 19.04 -22.53 12.28
C ASP A 275 19.95 -21.46 11.69
N GLY A 276 19.45 -20.21 11.60
CA GLY A 276 20.22 -19.09 11.06
C GLY A 276 19.57 -18.38 9.86
N PHE A 277 18.37 -18.79 9.44
CA PHE A 277 17.61 -17.97 8.50
C PHE A 277 17.26 -16.63 9.13
N TYR A 278 17.36 -15.57 8.36
CA TYR A 278 17.06 -14.22 8.82
C TYR A 278 16.31 -13.42 7.75
N TYR A 279 15.58 -12.42 8.22
CA TYR A 279 14.94 -11.45 7.35
C TYR A 279 16.01 -10.50 6.77
N THR A 280 15.94 -10.25 5.45
CA THR A 280 16.84 -9.30 4.77
C THR A 280 16.09 -7.98 4.57
N PRO A 281 16.42 -6.91 5.32
CA PRO A 281 15.65 -5.65 5.31
C PRO A 281 15.77 -4.84 4.02
N ASP A 282 16.80 -5.03 3.23
CA ASP A 282 17.13 -4.19 2.05
C ASP A 282 16.40 -4.62 0.79
N GLY A 283 15.43 -5.51 0.89
CA GLY A 283 14.51 -5.78 -0.18
C GLY A 283 15.03 -6.54 -1.40
N ILE A 284 16.31 -6.88 -1.49
CA ILE A 284 16.85 -7.65 -2.63
C ILE A 284 16.32 -9.09 -2.64
N SER A 285 15.88 -9.58 -1.49
CA SER A 285 15.34 -10.93 -1.34
C SER A 285 14.19 -10.95 -0.37
N ILE A 286 13.42 -10.00 -0.44
CA ILE A 286 12.31 -9.70 0.43
C ILE A 286 11.67 -10.94 0.99
N ALA A 287 11.74 -11.05 2.30
CA ALA A 287 11.01 -12.01 3.10
C ALA A 287 11.04 -13.46 2.60
N VAL A 288 12.01 -13.77 1.80
CA VAL A 288 12.32 -15.15 1.50
C VAL A 288 13.66 -15.44 2.15
N PRO A 289 13.66 -15.81 3.42
CA PRO A 289 14.89 -15.82 4.22
C PRO A 289 15.93 -16.81 3.73
N PHE A 290 15.61 -17.67 2.76
CA PHE A 290 16.52 -18.75 2.39
C PHE A 290 16.59 -19.07 0.89
N ILE A 291 15.54 -18.90 0.10
CA ILE A 291 15.60 -19.26 -1.35
C ILE A 291 16.50 -18.32 -2.12
N MET A 292 16.48 -17.03 -1.78
CA MET A 292 17.23 -15.99 -2.47
C MET A 292 18.55 -15.66 -1.74
N ASN A 293 18.62 -15.84 -0.43
CA ASN A 293 19.82 -15.58 0.35
C ASN A 293 20.63 -16.86 0.59
N LYS A 294 21.42 -17.25 -0.40
CA LYS A 294 22.29 -18.44 -0.30
C LYS A 294 23.39 -18.30 0.74
N LEU A 295 23.73 -17.08 1.17
CA LEU A 295 24.76 -16.85 2.20
C LEU A 295 24.34 -17.45 3.54
N VAL A 296 23.04 -17.61 3.80
CA VAL A 296 22.55 -18.26 5.01
C VAL A 296 23.06 -19.69 5.16
N PHE A 297 23.25 -20.42 4.06
CA PHE A 297 23.81 -21.79 4.10
C PHE A 297 25.30 -21.84 4.42
N VAL A 298 26.00 -20.70 4.30
CA VAL A 298 27.41 -20.57 4.67
C VAL A 298 27.55 -20.08 6.11
N SER A 299 26.69 -19.12 6.52
CA SER A 299 26.73 -18.49 7.85
C SER A 299 25.82 -19.16 8.89
N GLY A 300 24.80 -19.90 8.46
CA GLY A 300 23.84 -20.57 9.33
C GLY A 300 24.41 -21.83 9.98
N GLN A 301 23.67 -22.35 10.95
CA GLN A 301 24.06 -23.52 11.74
C GLN A 301 23.19 -24.73 11.39
N TRP A 302 23.80 -25.73 10.79
CA TRP A 302 23.19 -27.02 10.62
C TRP A 302 23.18 -27.79 11.94
N LYS A 303 22.03 -28.30 12.33
CA LYS A 303 21.90 -29.14 13.51
C LYS A 303 22.26 -30.59 13.13
N ALA A 304 22.99 -31.26 13.99
CA ALA A 304 23.19 -32.68 13.84
C ALA A 304 21.86 -33.42 13.97
N GLN A 305 21.59 -34.33 13.04
CA GLN A 305 20.41 -35.21 13.10
C GLN A 305 20.67 -36.33 14.11
#